data_e940da955caae5d2104f795b6857510b
#
_entry.id   e940da955caae5d2104f795b6857510b
#
_cell.length_a   1.000
_cell.length_b   1.000
_cell.length_c   1.000
_cell.angle_alpha   90.00
_cell.angle_beta   90.00
_cell.angle_gamma   90.00
#
_symmetry.space_group_name_H-M   'P 1'
#
loop_
_entity.id
_entity.type
_entity.pdbx_description
1 polymer ?
#
loop_
_entity_poly.entity_id
_entity_poly.type
_entity_poly.pdbx_seq_one_letter_code
_entity_poly.pdbx_strand_id
1 'polypeptide(L)'
;MVSAWEEHGPDFFCNIQKSIILQAARMLKQGGMMLYSTCTFDPKENEQVIEHLLKTYPEFRILKIAPYEGFVQGMPEVTESRDPSLADTVRIFPHKMKGEGHYLALVQKGEPCDRVKGELIGGKGKKKLPEELEEFLNDVKKEIRTDLLDIHGERVYVMPAGLPDLKGLRFLRTGLLLGELKKKRFEPSQAFAMTLKKDDYEKIVDLPLEDDRVSRYLKGETLDVDDLVEAKAKGWYLVCVDGYPLGWGKLANGTLKNKYLPGWRLNS
;
A
#
# COMPACT_ATOMS: atom_id res chain seq x y z
N MET A 1 15.91 -14.27 -13.14
CA MET A 1 15.59 -13.11 -14.00
C MET A 1 16.48 -13.04 -15.23
N VAL A 2 17.82 -13.07 -15.11
CA VAL A 2 18.76 -13.05 -16.26
C VAL A 2 18.52 -14.24 -17.20
N SER A 3 18.41 -15.45 -16.67
CA SER A 3 18.16 -16.68 -17.46
C SER A 3 16.88 -16.63 -18.31
N ALA A 4 15.78 -16.08 -17.76
CA ALA A 4 14.53 -15.95 -18.50
C ALA A 4 14.64 -14.88 -19.61
N TRP A 5 15.43 -13.83 -19.39
CA TRP A 5 15.68 -12.82 -20.40
C TRP A 5 16.59 -13.34 -21.53
N GLU A 6 17.63 -14.12 -21.18
CA GLU A 6 18.50 -14.78 -22.13
C GLU A 6 17.74 -15.80 -22.99
N GLU A 7 16.76 -16.51 -22.40
CA GLU A 7 15.96 -17.52 -23.09
C GLU A 7 14.91 -16.91 -24.03
N HIS A 8 14.23 -15.84 -23.62
CA HIS A 8 13.04 -15.32 -24.30
C HIS A 8 13.24 -13.97 -24.99
N GLY A 9 14.20 -13.17 -24.55
CA GLY A 9 14.48 -11.84 -25.09
C GLY A 9 13.38 -10.80 -24.88
N PRO A 10 13.62 -9.55 -25.31
CA PRO A 10 12.68 -8.44 -25.12
C PRO A 10 11.34 -8.59 -25.86
N ASP A 11 11.30 -9.30 -26.97
CA ASP A 11 10.07 -9.51 -27.74
C ASP A 11 9.02 -10.31 -26.97
N PHE A 12 9.43 -11.27 -26.18
CA PHE A 12 8.53 -12.04 -25.33
C PHE A 12 7.90 -11.15 -24.25
N PHE A 13 8.71 -10.35 -23.56
CA PHE A 13 8.20 -9.46 -22.51
C PHE A 13 7.32 -8.34 -23.08
N CYS A 14 7.69 -7.77 -24.23
CA CYS A 14 6.89 -6.80 -24.94
C CYS A 14 5.50 -7.33 -25.28
N ASN A 15 5.36 -8.58 -25.74
CA ASN A 15 4.07 -9.17 -26.05
C ASN A 15 3.20 -9.36 -24.81
N ILE A 16 3.80 -9.75 -23.69
CA ILE A 16 3.10 -9.82 -22.39
C ILE A 16 2.62 -8.43 -21.97
N GLN A 17 3.48 -7.42 -22.03
CA GLN A 17 3.16 -6.04 -21.67
C GLN A 17 2.06 -5.45 -22.54
N LYS A 18 2.06 -5.71 -23.85
CA LYS A 18 0.98 -5.33 -24.78
C LYS A 18 -0.35 -5.96 -24.38
N SER A 19 -0.35 -7.22 -23.98
CA SER A 19 -1.57 -7.89 -23.50
C SER A 19 -2.07 -7.29 -22.19
N ILE A 20 -1.18 -7.04 -21.23
CA ILE A 20 -1.52 -6.49 -19.91
C ILE A 20 -2.07 -5.06 -20.04
N ILE A 21 -1.43 -4.19 -20.83
CA ILE A 21 -1.87 -2.81 -20.96
C ILE A 21 -3.27 -2.70 -21.56
N LEU A 22 -3.62 -3.56 -22.53
CA LEU A 22 -4.97 -3.59 -23.09
C LEU A 22 -6.02 -4.06 -22.08
N GLN A 23 -5.68 -5.02 -21.22
CA GLN A 23 -6.58 -5.43 -20.14
C GLN A 23 -6.77 -4.30 -19.12
N ALA A 24 -5.69 -3.63 -18.70
CA ALA A 24 -5.76 -2.48 -17.81
C ALA A 24 -6.60 -1.34 -18.41
N ALA A 25 -6.44 -1.06 -19.71
CA ALA A 25 -7.21 -0.06 -20.43
C ALA A 25 -8.73 -0.34 -20.40
N ARG A 26 -9.14 -1.62 -20.51
CA ARG A 26 -10.56 -2.03 -20.40
C ARG A 26 -11.13 -1.77 -19.00
N MET A 27 -10.31 -1.81 -17.97
CA MET A 27 -10.73 -1.58 -16.58
C MET A 27 -10.95 -0.10 -16.27
N LEU A 28 -10.42 0.82 -17.10
CA LEU A 28 -10.56 2.25 -16.89
C LEU A 28 -11.95 2.74 -17.29
N LYS A 29 -12.52 3.57 -16.44
CA LYS A 29 -13.71 4.36 -16.77
C LYS A 29 -13.35 5.47 -17.74
N GLN A 30 -14.38 6.04 -18.41
CA GLN A 30 -14.21 7.26 -19.21
C GLN A 30 -13.60 8.39 -18.35
N GLY A 31 -12.63 9.10 -18.89
CA GLY A 31 -11.83 10.09 -18.16
C GLY A 31 -10.80 9.51 -17.18
N GLY A 32 -10.78 8.18 -16.99
CA GLY A 32 -9.82 7.51 -16.11
C GLY A 32 -8.39 7.61 -16.63
N MET A 33 -7.43 7.65 -15.70
CA MET A 33 -6.01 7.76 -16.02
C MET A 33 -5.25 6.49 -15.59
N MET A 34 -4.20 6.16 -16.33
CA MET A 34 -3.28 5.06 -16.04
C MET A 34 -1.85 5.52 -16.22
N LEU A 35 -1.00 5.24 -15.24
CA LEU A 35 0.45 5.39 -15.36
C LEU A 35 1.03 4.04 -15.76
N TYR A 36 1.68 3.98 -16.91
CA TYR A 36 2.50 2.86 -17.34
C TYR A 36 3.96 3.15 -17.00
N SER A 37 4.66 2.19 -16.40
CA SER A 37 6.07 2.36 -16.08
C SER A 37 6.84 1.06 -16.23
N THR A 38 8.11 1.18 -16.63
CA THR A 38 9.08 0.08 -16.69
C THR A 38 10.41 0.52 -16.10
N CYS A 39 11.27 -0.43 -15.78
CA CYS A 39 12.66 -0.19 -15.42
C CYS A 39 13.65 -0.60 -16.55
N THR A 40 13.17 -0.77 -17.77
CA THR A 40 13.99 -1.08 -18.95
C THR A 40 14.18 0.15 -19.83
N PHE A 41 15.23 0.12 -20.67
CA PHE A 41 15.50 1.16 -21.67
C PHE A 41 15.08 0.73 -23.07
N ASP A 42 14.63 -0.51 -23.25
CA ASP A 42 14.25 -1.03 -24.57
C ASP A 42 12.98 -0.33 -25.08
N PRO A 43 13.00 0.31 -26.26
CA PRO A 43 11.85 0.92 -26.87
C PRO A 43 10.66 -0.03 -27.10
N LYS A 44 10.95 -1.31 -27.34
CA LYS A 44 9.92 -2.33 -27.53
C LYS A 44 9.02 -2.49 -26.33
N GLU A 45 9.61 -2.37 -25.13
CA GLU A 45 8.92 -2.46 -23.85
C GLU A 45 8.38 -1.10 -23.36
N ASN A 46 8.71 -0.01 -24.01
CA ASN A 46 8.39 1.37 -23.65
C ASN A 46 7.44 2.01 -24.66
N GLU A 47 7.95 2.86 -25.55
CA GLU A 47 7.13 3.62 -26.50
C GLU A 47 6.28 2.73 -27.41
N GLN A 48 6.79 1.56 -27.83
CA GLN A 48 6.05 0.67 -28.71
C GLN A 48 4.86 -0.02 -28.01
N VAL A 49 4.91 -0.18 -26.67
CA VAL A 49 3.75 -0.65 -25.90
C VAL A 49 2.68 0.44 -25.82
N ILE A 50 3.07 1.69 -25.62
CA ILE A 50 2.15 2.83 -25.62
C ILE A 50 1.55 3.06 -27.01
N GLU A 51 2.38 3.01 -28.07
CA GLU A 51 1.90 3.05 -29.44
C GLU A 51 0.85 1.98 -29.73
N HIS A 52 1.08 0.74 -29.28
CA HIS A 52 0.14 -0.35 -29.41
C HIS A 52 -1.20 -0.06 -28.71
N LEU A 53 -1.17 0.53 -27.51
CA LEU A 53 -2.36 0.98 -26.80
C LEU A 53 -3.14 2.01 -27.62
N LEU A 54 -2.46 3.07 -28.11
CA LEU A 54 -3.09 4.15 -28.87
C LEU A 54 -3.65 3.67 -30.20
N LYS A 55 -2.98 2.77 -30.91
CA LYS A 55 -3.47 2.15 -32.14
C LYS A 55 -4.72 1.27 -31.88
N THR A 56 -4.75 0.56 -30.74
CA THR A 56 -5.86 -0.36 -30.42
C THR A 56 -7.08 0.35 -29.87
N TYR A 57 -6.86 1.40 -29.08
CA TYR A 57 -7.89 2.21 -28.44
C TYR A 57 -7.69 3.70 -28.71
N PRO A 58 -8.18 4.21 -29.86
CA PRO A 58 -7.98 5.60 -30.27
C PRO A 58 -8.57 6.65 -29.31
N GLU A 59 -9.44 6.23 -28.39
CA GLU A 59 -9.96 7.09 -27.32
C GLU A 59 -8.93 7.42 -26.23
N PHE A 60 -7.77 6.76 -26.22
CA PHE A 60 -6.71 7.10 -25.29
C PHE A 60 -5.83 8.22 -25.82
N ARG A 61 -5.37 9.06 -24.90
CA ARG A 61 -4.38 10.09 -25.18
C ARG A 61 -3.26 10.05 -24.13
N ILE A 62 -2.08 10.49 -24.51
CA ILE A 62 -0.98 10.72 -23.58
C ILE A 62 -1.21 12.07 -22.90
N LEU A 63 -1.03 12.10 -21.57
CA LEU A 63 -0.98 13.33 -20.79
C LEU A 63 0.47 13.66 -20.50
N LYS A 64 0.83 14.92 -20.74
CA LYS A 64 2.18 15.41 -20.45
C LYS A 64 2.48 15.32 -18.95
N ILE A 65 3.56 14.64 -18.60
CA ILE A 65 4.07 14.61 -17.23
C ILE A 65 4.82 15.93 -16.98
N ALA A 66 4.58 16.53 -15.80
CA ALA A 66 5.27 17.75 -15.41
C ALA A 66 6.79 17.54 -15.46
N PRO A 67 7.55 18.49 -16.03
CA PRO A 67 8.98 18.37 -16.13
C PRO A 67 9.63 18.34 -14.74
N TYR A 68 10.64 17.51 -14.58
CA TYR A 68 11.46 17.42 -13.39
C TYR A 68 12.93 17.30 -13.78
N GLU A 69 13.84 17.72 -12.92
CA GLU A 69 15.28 17.64 -13.17
C GLU A 69 15.69 16.20 -13.48
N GLY A 70 16.39 16.00 -14.60
CA GLY A 70 16.82 14.68 -15.08
C GLY A 70 15.80 13.93 -15.94
N PHE A 71 14.57 14.41 -16.09
CA PHE A 71 13.60 13.83 -17.01
C PHE A 71 13.97 14.14 -18.47
N VAL A 72 13.90 13.11 -19.31
CA VAL A 72 14.12 13.19 -20.75
C VAL A 72 12.81 12.81 -21.45
N GLN A 73 12.48 13.48 -22.55
CA GLN A 73 11.31 13.16 -23.36
C GLN A 73 11.39 11.73 -23.92
N GLY A 74 10.24 11.11 -24.14
CA GLY A 74 10.15 9.87 -24.89
C GLY A 74 10.60 10.05 -26.34
N MET A 75 10.74 8.94 -27.04
CA MET A 75 11.40 8.85 -28.35
C MET A 75 10.40 8.40 -29.43
N PRO A 76 9.61 9.30 -30.06
CA PRO A 76 8.68 8.93 -31.13
C PRO A 76 9.33 8.21 -32.29
N GLU A 77 10.59 8.55 -32.61
CA GLU A 77 11.36 8.02 -33.72
C GLU A 77 11.64 6.50 -33.64
N VAL A 78 11.51 5.89 -32.44
CA VAL A 78 11.71 4.45 -32.23
C VAL A 78 10.44 3.63 -32.44
N THR A 79 9.33 4.29 -32.82
CA THR A 79 8.04 3.66 -33.11
C THR A 79 7.70 3.73 -34.58
N GLU A 80 6.78 2.88 -35.03
CA GLU A 80 6.35 2.81 -36.41
C GLU A 80 5.55 4.06 -36.82
N SER A 81 4.62 4.52 -36.00
CA SER A 81 3.78 5.67 -36.28
C SER A 81 4.50 7.00 -36.16
N ARG A 82 5.57 7.04 -35.37
CA ARG A 82 6.27 8.27 -35.00
C ARG A 82 5.33 9.35 -34.43
N ASP A 83 4.29 8.90 -33.69
CA ASP A 83 3.32 9.79 -33.07
C ASP A 83 4.03 10.81 -32.15
N PRO A 84 3.94 12.13 -32.47
CA PRO A 84 4.65 13.14 -31.70
C PRO A 84 4.21 13.20 -30.23
N SER A 85 3.00 12.73 -29.89
CA SER A 85 2.53 12.70 -28.51
C SER A 85 3.37 11.77 -27.61
N LEU A 86 4.10 10.82 -28.18
CA LEU A 86 5.03 9.95 -27.44
C LEU A 86 6.21 10.75 -26.82
N ALA A 87 6.51 11.97 -27.32
CA ALA A 87 7.47 12.86 -26.69
C ALA A 87 7.01 13.38 -25.33
N ASP A 88 5.70 13.33 -24.99
CA ASP A 88 5.17 13.69 -23.68
C ASP A 88 5.33 12.59 -22.63
N THR A 89 5.80 11.41 -23.02
CA THR A 89 6.28 10.39 -22.09
C THR A 89 7.66 10.73 -21.53
N VAL A 90 8.11 10.04 -20.51
CA VAL A 90 9.36 10.36 -19.81
C VAL A 90 10.29 9.17 -19.77
N ARG A 91 11.56 9.42 -20.05
CA ARG A 91 12.68 8.51 -19.79
C ARG A 91 13.55 9.08 -18.68
N ILE A 92 13.93 8.25 -17.73
CA ILE A 92 14.82 8.58 -16.63
C ILE A 92 16.09 7.73 -16.78
N PHE A 93 17.23 8.39 -16.93
CA PHE A 93 18.51 7.72 -17.10
C PHE A 93 19.39 7.89 -15.87
N PRO A 94 20.12 6.85 -15.41
CA PRO A 94 20.98 6.91 -14.21
C PRO A 94 22.09 7.97 -14.30
N HIS A 95 22.53 8.32 -15.51
CA HIS A 95 23.56 9.35 -15.72
C HIS A 95 23.02 10.79 -15.64
N LYS A 96 21.68 10.96 -15.61
CA LYS A 96 21.02 12.27 -15.49
C LYS A 96 20.35 12.48 -14.15
N MET A 97 20.00 11.41 -13.44
CA MET A 97 19.36 11.46 -12.14
C MET A 97 19.88 10.30 -11.29
N LYS A 98 20.11 10.56 -9.98
CA LYS A 98 20.49 9.50 -9.05
C LYS A 98 19.33 8.51 -8.87
N GLY A 99 19.59 7.24 -9.12
CA GLY A 99 18.63 6.15 -9.02
C GLY A 99 18.74 5.16 -10.17
N GLU A 100 17.78 4.24 -10.23
CA GLU A 100 17.61 3.31 -11.34
C GLU A 100 16.95 4.03 -12.53
N GLY A 101 17.08 3.47 -13.73
CA GLY A 101 16.39 4.00 -14.89
C GLY A 101 14.91 3.62 -14.91
N HIS A 102 14.07 4.50 -15.45
CA HIS A 102 12.66 4.26 -15.64
C HIS A 102 12.12 4.86 -16.95
N TYR A 103 11.04 4.27 -17.42
CA TYR A 103 10.16 4.87 -18.40
C TYR A 103 8.79 5.11 -17.77
N LEU A 104 8.17 6.26 -18.09
CA LEU A 104 6.86 6.65 -17.57
C LEU A 104 5.98 7.17 -18.71
N ALA A 105 4.76 6.67 -18.80
CA ALA A 105 3.74 7.19 -19.70
C ALA A 105 2.41 7.34 -18.94
N LEU A 106 1.91 8.57 -18.84
CA LEU A 106 0.60 8.84 -18.28
C LEU A 106 -0.42 8.91 -19.41
N VAL A 107 -1.40 8.05 -19.39
CA VAL A 107 -2.46 7.98 -20.40
C VAL A 107 -3.83 8.18 -19.80
N GLN A 108 -4.75 8.76 -20.57
CA GLN A 108 -6.13 8.99 -20.17
C GLN A 108 -7.09 8.41 -21.20
N LYS A 109 -8.16 7.79 -20.72
CA LYS A 109 -9.23 7.24 -21.55
C LYS A 109 -10.30 8.29 -21.80
N GLY A 110 -10.35 8.84 -23.03
CA GLY A 110 -11.33 9.84 -23.42
C GLY A 110 -11.37 11.09 -22.55
N GLU A 111 -12.41 11.89 -22.70
CA GLU A 111 -12.61 13.07 -21.87
C GLU A 111 -13.20 12.71 -20.50
N PRO A 112 -12.92 13.51 -19.46
CA PRO A 112 -13.58 13.36 -18.18
C PRO A 112 -15.09 13.39 -18.33
N CYS A 113 -15.77 12.42 -17.76
CA CYS A 113 -17.22 12.43 -17.65
C CYS A 113 -17.64 12.57 -16.19
N ASP A 114 -18.87 13.00 -15.96
CA ASP A 114 -19.44 13.01 -14.61
C ASP A 114 -19.32 11.64 -13.97
N ARG A 115 -18.85 11.62 -12.72
CA ARG A 115 -18.74 10.39 -11.96
C ARG A 115 -20.10 9.73 -11.86
N VAL A 116 -20.29 8.59 -12.53
CA VAL A 116 -21.40 7.71 -12.20
C VAL A 116 -21.22 7.32 -10.74
N LYS A 117 -22.09 7.86 -9.89
CA LYS A 117 -22.18 7.45 -8.48
C LYS A 117 -22.72 6.02 -8.49
N GLY A 118 -21.83 5.03 -8.40
CA GLY A 118 -22.24 3.69 -8.06
C GLY A 118 -22.91 3.71 -6.67
N GLU A 119 -23.86 2.81 -6.42
CA GLU A 119 -24.37 2.61 -5.08
C GLU A 119 -23.20 2.24 -4.17
N LEU A 120 -22.89 3.14 -3.26
CA LEU A 120 -21.88 2.92 -2.26
C LEU A 120 -22.54 2.15 -1.11
N ILE A 121 -21.92 1.08 -0.65
CA ILE A 121 -22.38 0.41 0.55
C ILE A 121 -22.22 1.39 1.70
N GLY A 122 -23.34 1.91 2.18
CA GLY A 122 -23.40 2.60 3.47
C GLY A 122 -23.04 1.61 4.58
N GLY A 123 -22.46 2.10 5.68
CA GLY A 123 -22.15 1.28 6.84
C GLY A 123 -23.36 0.44 7.23
N LYS A 124 -23.17 -0.84 7.42
CA LYS A 124 -24.18 -1.72 8.01
C LYS A 124 -24.35 -1.22 9.45
N GLY A 125 -25.49 -0.63 9.80
CA GLY A 125 -25.74 0.05 11.08
C GLY A 125 -25.07 -0.57 12.31
N LYS A 126 -25.00 0.16 13.41
CA LYS A 126 -24.25 -0.23 14.63
C LYS A 126 -24.56 -1.67 15.03
N LYS A 127 -23.64 -2.58 14.76
CA LYS A 127 -23.66 -3.95 15.30
C LYS A 127 -23.08 -3.92 16.71
N LYS A 128 -23.62 -4.75 17.60
CA LYS A 128 -22.99 -4.97 18.91
C LYS A 128 -21.59 -5.54 18.67
N LEU A 129 -20.59 -4.88 19.20
CA LEU A 129 -19.19 -5.33 19.07
C LEU A 129 -18.96 -6.54 20.01
N PRO A 130 -18.05 -7.46 19.63
CA PRO A 130 -17.52 -8.44 20.58
C PRO A 130 -16.87 -7.73 21.77
N GLU A 131 -17.10 -8.24 22.98
CA GLU A 131 -16.64 -7.64 24.23
C GLU A 131 -15.11 -7.40 24.22
N GLU A 132 -14.35 -8.38 23.72
CA GLU A 132 -12.90 -8.30 23.66
C GLU A 132 -12.39 -7.18 22.71
N LEU A 133 -13.13 -6.90 21.65
CA LEU A 133 -12.83 -5.81 20.74
C LEU A 133 -13.20 -4.46 21.38
N GLU A 134 -14.36 -4.38 22.02
CA GLU A 134 -14.81 -3.18 22.72
C GLU A 134 -13.85 -2.79 23.84
N GLU A 135 -13.40 -3.77 24.66
CA GLU A 135 -12.40 -3.55 25.69
C GLU A 135 -11.08 -2.99 25.11
N PHE A 136 -10.61 -3.53 24.00
CA PHE A 136 -9.41 -3.01 23.34
C PHE A 136 -9.60 -1.61 22.77
N LEU A 137 -10.74 -1.34 22.14
CA LEU A 137 -11.04 -0.04 21.53
C LEU A 137 -11.20 1.09 22.57
N ASN A 138 -11.48 0.78 23.85
CA ASN A 138 -11.51 1.77 24.92
C ASN A 138 -10.15 2.46 25.14
N ASP A 139 -9.05 1.80 24.81
CA ASP A 139 -7.69 2.37 24.87
C ASP A 139 -7.33 3.16 23.59
N VAL A 140 -8.15 3.10 22.52
CA VAL A 140 -7.91 3.77 21.23
C VAL A 140 -8.59 5.14 21.25
N LYS A 141 -7.79 6.21 21.18
CA LYS A 141 -8.27 7.61 21.14
C LYS A 141 -8.64 8.06 19.73
N LYS A 142 -8.03 7.43 18.71
CA LYS A 142 -8.35 7.66 17.31
C LYS A 142 -9.77 7.21 17.01
N GLU A 143 -10.53 8.05 16.31
CA GLU A 143 -11.89 7.70 15.88
C GLU A 143 -11.86 6.48 14.93
N ILE A 144 -12.51 5.41 15.35
CA ILE A 144 -12.70 4.21 14.54
C ILE A 144 -14.16 4.13 14.12
N ARG A 145 -14.42 4.13 12.81
CA ARG A 145 -15.75 3.98 12.22
C ARG A 145 -16.27 2.56 12.47
N THR A 146 -16.91 2.35 13.62
CA THR A 146 -17.45 1.03 14.02
C THR A 146 -18.58 0.53 13.12
N ASP A 147 -19.27 1.45 12.44
CA ASP A 147 -20.28 1.15 11.43
C ASP A 147 -19.69 0.53 10.13
N LEU A 148 -18.38 0.71 9.91
CA LEU A 148 -17.64 0.14 8.78
C LEU A 148 -16.86 -1.14 9.15
N LEU A 149 -17.07 -1.68 10.36
CA LEU A 149 -16.40 -2.91 10.75
C LEU A 149 -16.98 -4.13 10.03
N ASP A 150 -16.08 -4.96 9.54
CA ASP A 150 -16.39 -6.23 8.90
C ASP A 150 -15.56 -7.35 9.54
N ILE A 151 -16.25 -8.42 9.98
CA ILE A 151 -15.60 -9.53 10.68
C ILE A 151 -15.70 -10.77 9.81
N HIS A 152 -14.54 -11.27 9.37
CA HIS A 152 -14.39 -12.49 8.61
C HIS A 152 -13.65 -13.55 9.43
N GLY A 153 -14.36 -14.55 9.90
CA GLY A 153 -13.81 -15.53 10.84
C GLY A 153 -13.34 -14.82 12.10
N GLU A 154 -12.06 -14.93 12.40
CA GLU A 154 -11.44 -14.25 13.54
C GLU A 154 -10.94 -12.82 13.21
N ARG A 155 -10.85 -12.44 11.94
CA ARG A 155 -10.24 -11.16 11.50
C ARG A 155 -11.24 -10.02 11.48
N VAL A 156 -10.84 -8.90 12.05
CA VAL A 156 -11.62 -7.66 12.12
C VAL A 156 -11.02 -6.61 11.23
N TYR A 157 -11.78 -6.12 10.26
CA TYR A 157 -11.37 -5.07 9.32
C TYR A 157 -12.20 -3.81 9.50
N VAL A 158 -11.59 -2.64 9.29
CA VAL A 158 -12.31 -1.38 9.00
C VAL A 158 -12.34 -1.21 7.50
N MET A 159 -13.54 -1.24 6.94
CA MET A 159 -13.74 -1.09 5.50
C MET A 159 -13.65 0.38 5.09
N PRO A 160 -13.18 0.70 3.87
CA PRO A 160 -13.25 2.06 3.35
C PRO A 160 -14.71 2.52 3.23
N ALA A 161 -14.95 3.79 3.56
CA ALA A 161 -16.25 4.39 3.28
C ALA A 161 -16.48 4.44 1.76
N GLY A 162 -17.70 4.11 1.34
CA GLY A 162 -18.07 4.18 -0.07
C GLY A 162 -17.50 3.05 -0.94
N LEU A 163 -17.22 1.90 -0.35
CA LEU A 163 -16.86 0.71 -1.10
C LEU A 163 -18.08 0.19 -1.88
N PRO A 164 -17.97 -0.16 -3.16
CA PRO A 164 -19.06 -0.80 -3.92
C PRO A 164 -19.34 -2.21 -3.38
N ASP A 165 -20.49 -2.80 -3.77
CA ASP A 165 -20.77 -4.20 -3.44
C ASP A 165 -19.71 -5.12 -4.08
N LEU A 166 -19.03 -5.89 -3.25
CA LEU A 166 -17.98 -6.82 -3.64
C LEU A 166 -18.50 -8.25 -3.87
N LYS A 167 -19.82 -8.43 -3.88
CA LYS A 167 -20.44 -9.74 -4.10
C LYS A 167 -19.97 -10.34 -5.42
N GLY A 168 -19.47 -11.57 -5.35
CA GLY A 168 -18.95 -12.29 -6.53
C GLY A 168 -17.49 -12.01 -6.87
N LEU A 169 -16.84 -11.07 -6.20
CA LEU A 169 -15.41 -10.82 -6.35
C LEU A 169 -14.59 -11.65 -5.36
N ARG A 170 -13.43 -12.13 -5.82
CA ARG A 170 -12.42 -12.71 -4.94
C ARG A 170 -11.41 -11.63 -4.60
N PHE A 171 -11.20 -11.39 -3.32
CA PHE A 171 -10.22 -10.41 -2.86
C PHE A 171 -9.39 -10.97 -1.70
N LEU A 172 -8.16 -10.53 -1.59
CA LEU A 172 -7.26 -10.91 -0.49
C LEU A 172 -7.47 -10.03 0.75
N ARG A 173 -7.74 -8.75 0.53
CA ARG A 173 -7.92 -7.74 1.57
C ARG A 173 -8.91 -6.70 1.12
N THR A 174 -9.72 -6.23 2.08
CA THR A 174 -10.61 -5.11 1.89
C THR A 174 -10.53 -4.24 3.16
N GLY A 175 -9.86 -3.13 3.07
CA GLY A 175 -9.72 -2.22 4.20
C GLY A 175 -8.54 -2.54 5.14
N LEU A 176 -8.56 -1.91 6.32
CA LEU A 176 -7.53 -2.00 7.34
C LEU A 176 -7.81 -3.16 8.30
N LEU A 177 -6.90 -4.10 8.39
CA LEU A 177 -6.97 -5.14 9.43
C LEU A 177 -6.69 -4.49 10.79
N LEU A 178 -7.68 -4.47 11.68
CA LEU A 178 -7.51 -4.02 13.07
C LEU A 178 -6.78 -5.08 13.90
N GLY A 179 -7.15 -6.34 13.73
CA GLY A 179 -6.60 -7.45 14.49
C GLY A 179 -7.43 -8.72 14.37
N GLU A 180 -7.21 -9.64 15.30
CA GLU A 180 -7.87 -10.93 15.33
C GLU A 180 -8.57 -11.17 16.68
N LEU A 181 -9.82 -11.64 16.61
CA LEU A 181 -10.56 -12.15 17.75
C LEU A 181 -10.08 -13.56 18.06
N LYS A 182 -9.57 -13.77 19.24
CA LYS A 182 -9.19 -15.08 19.77
C LYS A 182 -10.09 -15.42 20.96
N LYS A 183 -10.03 -16.66 21.43
CA LYS A 183 -10.80 -17.05 22.60
C LYS A 183 -10.54 -16.10 23.78
N LYS A 184 -11.52 -15.32 24.17
CA LYS A 184 -11.50 -14.34 25.28
C LYS A 184 -10.39 -13.28 25.17
N ARG A 185 -10.00 -12.85 23.98
CA ARG A 185 -9.06 -11.75 23.79
C ARG A 185 -9.09 -11.23 22.36
N PHE A 186 -8.73 -9.98 22.20
CA PHE A 186 -8.41 -9.38 20.90
C PHE A 186 -6.89 -9.25 20.76
N GLU A 187 -6.36 -9.54 19.59
CA GLU A 187 -4.95 -9.37 19.25
C GLU A 187 -4.81 -8.32 18.13
N PRO A 188 -4.31 -7.11 18.43
CA PRO A 188 -4.18 -6.05 17.44
C PRO A 188 -3.13 -6.39 16.38
N SER A 189 -3.39 -5.95 15.15
CA SER A 189 -2.50 -6.21 14.03
C SER A 189 -1.35 -5.20 13.95
N GLN A 190 -0.24 -5.59 13.34
CA GLN A 190 0.84 -4.68 13.00
C GLN A 190 0.37 -3.57 12.03
N ALA A 191 -0.52 -3.90 11.08
CA ALA A 191 -1.08 -2.92 10.16
C ALA A 191 -1.84 -1.80 10.88
N PHE A 192 -2.55 -2.13 11.95
CA PHE A 192 -3.24 -1.13 12.76
C PHE A 192 -2.24 -0.23 13.51
N ALA A 193 -1.19 -0.80 14.13
CA ALA A 193 -0.16 0.00 14.78
C ALA A 193 0.41 1.07 13.86
N MET A 194 0.68 0.72 12.59
CA MET A 194 1.25 1.64 11.59
C MET A 194 0.31 2.77 11.16
N THR A 195 -0.96 2.73 11.52
CA THR A 195 -1.92 3.82 11.25
C THR A 195 -2.11 4.77 12.41
N LEU A 196 -1.54 4.45 13.56
CA LEU A 196 -1.65 5.25 14.79
C LEU A 196 -0.50 6.25 14.88
N LYS A 197 -0.75 7.32 15.64
CA LYS A 197 0.26 8.19 16.22
C LYS A 197 0.39 7.85 17.71
N LYS A 198 1.43 8.34 18.37
CA LYS A 198 1.62 8.18 19.81
C LYS A 198 0.37 8.55 20.61
N ASP A 199 -0.26 9.68 20.28
CA ASP A 199 -1.42 10.20 21.02
C ASP A 199 -2.74 9.49 20.67
N ASP A 200 -2.75 8.61 19.68
CA ASP A 200 -3.94 7.87 19.25
C ASP A 200 -4.25 6.63 20.13
N TYR A 201 -3.35 6.29 21.09
CA TYR A 201 -3.52 5.15 21.98
C TYR A 201 -3.15 5.51 23.43
N GLU A 202 -3.89 4.95 24.41
CA GLU A 202 -3.72 5.32 25.82
C GLU A 202 -2.43 4.76 26.42
N LYS A 203 -2.13 3.49 26.13
CA LYS A 203 -1.02 2.75 26.76
C LYS A 203 0.16 2.68 25.81
N ILE A 204 1.20 3.46 26.10
CA ILE A 204 2.38 3.55 25.25
C ILE A 204 3.66 3.21 26.01
N VAL A 205 4.65 2.68 25.28
CA VAL A 205 6.06 2.64 25.66
C VAL A 205 6.79 3.40 24.57
N ASP A 206 7.30 4.57 24.89
CA ASP A 206 8.02 5.44 23.96
C ASP A 206 9.50 5.46 24.31
N LEU A 207 10.32 4.97 23.41
CA LEU A 207 11.77 4.82 23.60
C LEU A 207 12.50 5.91 22.80
N PRO A 208 13.53 6.55 23.35
CA PRO A 208 14.46 7.35 22.55
C PRO A 208 15.12 6.46 21.47
N LEU A 209 15.48 7.05 20.32
CA LEU A 209 16.10 6.30 19.21
C LEU A 209 17.41 5.60 19.64
N GLU A 210 18.18 6.21 20.54
CA GLU A 210 19.45 5.70 21.04
C GLU A 210 19.32 4.64 22.14
N ASP A 211 18.09 4.34 22.60
CA ASP A 211 17.84 3.30 23.60
C ASP A 211 18.07 1.91 22.99
N ASP A 212 18.92 1.11 23.61
CA ASP A 212 19.23 -0.26 23.15
C ASP A 212 17.99 -1.15 22.99
N ARG A 213 16.94 -0.86 23.75
CA ARG A 213 15.65 -1.57 23.67
C ARG A 213 14.97 -1.41 22.30
N VAL A 214 15.26 -0.33 21.55
CA VAL A 214 14.74 -0.17 20.17
C VAL A 214 15.27 -1.30 19.28
N SER A 215 16.58 -1.50 19.26
CA SER A 215 17.19 -2.59 18.47
C SER A 215 16.70 -3.96 18.92
N ARG A 216 16.60 -4.19 20.21
CA ARG A 216 16.09 -5.45 20.80
C ARG A 216 14.63 -5.67 20.43
N TYR A 217 13.79 -4.61 20.43
CA TYR A 217 12.40 -4.72 19.98
C TYR A 217 12.33 -5.13 18.51
N LEU A 218 13.10 -4.49 17.63
CA LEU A 218 13.12 -4.82 16.20
C LEU A 218 13.64 -6.23 15.93
N LYS A 219 14.48 -6.81 16.80
CA LYS A 219 14.90 -8.23 16.76
C LYS A 219 13.83 -9.19 17.30
N GLY A 220 12.76 -8.68 17.90
CA GLY A 220 11.68 -9.51 18.45
C GLY A 220 11.92 -9.99 19.89
N GLU A 221 12.89 -9.39 20.61
CA GLU A 221 13.19 -9.72 22.00
C GLU A 221 12.12 -9.18 22.96
N THR A 222 11.97 -9.85 24.09
CA THR A 222 11.19 -9.35 25.23
C THR A 222 11.97 -8.22 25.93
N LEU A 223 11.27 -7.18 26.33
CA LEU A 223 11.88 -6.00 26.97
C LEU A 223 11.47 -5.89 28.43
N ASP A 224 12.39 -5.41 29.23
CA ASP A 224 12.11 -4.83 30.55
C ASP A 224 11.79 -3.35 30.38
N VAL A 225 10.65 -2.93 30.89
CA VAL A 225 10.15 -1.55 30.78
C VAL A 225 9.58 -1.03 32.11
N ASP A 226 10.01 -1.59 33.24
CA ASP A 226 9.58 -1.20 34.57
C ASP A 226 9.81 0.29 34.86
N ASP A 227 10.83 0.88 34.24
CA ASP A 227 11.19 2.29 34.33
C ASP A 227 10.24 3.23 33.54
N LEU A 228 9.43 2.68 32.64
CA LEU A 228 8.57 3.46 31.71
C LEU A 228 7.07 3.28 31.96
N VAL A 229 6.69 2.35 32.83
CA VAL A 229 5.29 2.01 33.06
C VAL A 229 4.96 1.99 34.55
N GLU A 230 3.67 2.18 34.85
CA GLU A 230 3.20 2.10 36.25
C GLU A 230 3.33 0.67 36.82
N ALA A 231 3.56 0.59 38.12
CA ALA A 231 3.60 -0.69 38.82
C ALA A 231 2.28 -1.46 38.63
N LYS A 232 2.39 -2.77 38.28
CA LYS A 232 1.27 -3.65 37.98
C LYS A 232 0.51 -3.34 36.68
N ALA A 233 1.05 -2.46 35.82
CA ALA A 233 0.51 -2.21 34.49
C ALA A 233 0.46 -3.50 33.68
N LYS A 234 -0.58 -3.67 32.85
CA LYS A 234 -0.81 -4.86 32.04
C LYS A 234 -1.62 -4.54 30.78
N GLY A 235 -1.57 -5.42 29.80
CA GLY A 235 -2.36 -5.31 28.59
C GLY A 235 -1.54 -5.00 27.34
N TRP A 236 -2.21 -4.51 26.31
CA TRP A 236 -1.57 -4.11 25.07
C TRP A 236 -0.93 -2.72 25.22
N TYR A 237 0.27 -2.58 24.71
CA TYR A 237 1.01 -1.32 24.66
C TYR A 237 1.46 -1.06 23.23
N LEU A 238 1.27 0.18 22.77
CA LEU A 238 1.87 0.66 21.53
C LEU A 238 3.33 1.01 21.83
N VAL A 239 4.24 0.34 21.16
CA VAL A 239 5.68 0.64 21.26
C VAL A 239 6.02 1.67 20.22
N CYS A 240 6.61 2.77 20.67
CA CYS A 240 7.04 3.88 19.82
C CYS A 240 8.54 4.13 19.96
N VAL A 241 9.11 4.81 18.99
CA VAL A 241 10.44 5.42 19.03
C VAL A 241 10.33 6.89 18.66
N ASP A 242 10.74 7.79 19.54
CA ASP A 242 10.60 9.24 19.38
C ASP A 242 9.18 9.66 18.95
N GLY A 243 8.16 9.00 19.50
CA GLY A 243 6.76 9.22 19.19
C GLY A 243 6.22 8.51 17.93
N TYR A 244 7.07 7.79 17.19
CA TYR A 244 6.67 7.03 16.00
C TYR A 244 6.37 5.57 16.33
N PRO A 245 5.16 5.06 16.05
CA PRO A 245 4.80 3.68 16.34
C PRO A 245 5.66 2.65 15.59
N LEU A 246 6.21 1.68 16.32
CA LEU A 246 6.89 0.52 15.77
C LEU A 246 5.98 -0.71 15.70
N GLY A 247 5.09 -0.87 16.67
CA GLY A 247 4.22 -2.04 16.75
C GLY A 247 3.67 -2.27 18.15
N TRP A 248 3.30 -3.49 18.46
CA TRP A 248 2.65 -3.87 19.70
C TRP A 248 3.55 -4.65 20.65
N GLY A 249 3.33 -4.45 21.94
CA GLY A 249 3.83 -5.32 23.00
C GLY A 249 2.71 -5.71 23.97
N LYS A 250 2.81 -6.86 24.59
CA LYS A 250 1.90 -7.26 25.66
C LYS A 250 2.62 -7.20 26.99
N LEU A 251 2.23 -6.25 27.82
CA LEU A 251 2.86 -6.00 29.12
C LEU A 251 2.22 -6.85 30.21
N ALA A 252 3.08 -7.41 31.05
CA ALA A 252 2.70 -8.04 32.32
C ALA A 252 3.89 -8.00 33.28
N ASN A 253 3.68 -7.50 34.50
CA ASN A 253 4.69 -7.42 35.56
C ASN A 253 6.01 -6.79 35.08
N GLY A 254 5.95 -5.59 34.48
CA GLY A 254 7.12 -4.85 33.95
C GLY A 254 7.78 -5.45 32.70
N THR A 255 7.39 -6.67 32.31
CA THR A 255 7.94 -7.37 31.16
C THR A 255 7.04 -7.19 29.94
N LEU A 256 7.57 -6.57 28.88
CA LEU A 256 6.88 -6.38 27.60
C LEU A 256 7.20 -7.54 26.65
N LYS A 257 6.26 -8.45 26.50
CA LYS A 257 6.34 -9.51 25.49
C LYS A 257 6.18 -8.92 24.10
N ASN A 258 7.20 -9.02 23.30
CA ASN A 258 7.26 -8.48 21.95
C ASN A 258 6.21 -9.11 21.03
N LYS A 259 5.52 -8.27 20.24
CA LYS A 259 4.52 -8.65 19.25
C LYS A 259 4.81 -8.09 17.86
N TYR A 260 6.05 -7.59 17.67
CA TYR A 260 6.51 -7.16 16.37
C TYR A 260 6.45 -8.29 15.34
N LEU A 261 6.01 -7.93 14.13
CA LEU A 261 5.73 -8.93 13.08
C LEU A 261 6.99 -9.75 12.76
N PRO A 262 6.95 -11.09 12.87
CA PRO A 262 8.14 -11.92 12.67
C PRO A 262 8.86 -11.69 11.34
N GLY A 263 8.12 -11.48 10.24
CA GLY A 263 8.70 -11.22 8.92
C GLY A 263 9.37 -9.84 8.76
N TRP A 264 9.27 -8.96 9.76
CA TRP A 264 9.87 -7.62 9.75
C TRP A 264 11.05 -7.50 10.73
N ARG A 265 11.34 -8.58 11.47
CA ARG A 265 12.40 -8.57 12.46
C ARG A 265 13.76 -8.42 11.79
N LEU A 266 14.63 -7.65 12.43
CA LEU A 266 16.04 -7.57 12.04
C LEU A 266 16.68 -8.94 12.26
N ASN A 267 17.24 -9.50 11.21
CA ASN A 267 18.16 -10.61 11.31
C ASN A 267 19.50 -10.04 11.76
N SER A 268 20.06 -10.60 12.81
CA SER A 268 21.35 -10.21 13.38
C SER A 268 22.45 -10.14 12.35
#